data_be10450182ae39ce0e723f67a82ddac6
#
_entry.id   be10450182ae39ce0e723f67a82ddac6
#
_cell.length_a   1.000
_cell.length_b   1.000
_cell.length_c   1.000
_cell.angle_alpha   90.00
_cell.angle_beta   90.00
_cell.angle_gamma   90.00
#
_symmetry.space_group_name_H-M   'P 1'
#
loop_
_entity.id
_entity.type
_entity.pdbx_description
1 polymer ?
#
loop_
_entity_poly.entity_id
_entity_poly.type
_entity_poly.pdbx_seq_one_letter_code
_entity_poly.pdbx_strand_id
1 'polypeptide(L)'
;MELRSPDPACNPYLELAVCLAAGLDGIEKGMTPPAEITENIFKMDAGARSAHGIEALPGTLEEAIAALREDPLILSALGEHVAESYIEGKEKEWDEYRTRVSSWEREKYIINY
;
A
#
# COMPACT_ATOMS: atom_id res chain seq x y z
N MET A 1 19.30 -6.02 0.49
CA MET A 1 18.16 -5.12 0.81
C MET A 1 16.96 -6.01 1.12
N GLU A 2 16.18 -5.68 2.12
CA GLU A 2 14.94 -6.39 2.49
C GLU A 2 13.82 -5.37 2.54
N LEU A 3 12.73 -5.60 1.80
CA LEU A 3 11.53 -4.78 1.79
C LEU A 3 10.35 -5.66 2.24
N ARG A 4 9.70 -5.29 3.35
CA ARG A 4 8.60 -6.07 3.95
C ARG A 4 7.21 -5.46 3.73
N SER A 5 7.13 -4.35 2.99
CA SER A 5 5.86 -3.65 2.73
C SER A 5 4.96 -4.33 1.70
N PRO A 6 5.49 -5.04 0.68
CA PRO A 6 4.66 -5.67 -0.34
C PRO A 6 3.76 -6.76 0.23
N ASP A 7 2.55 -6.86 -0.33
CA ASP A 7 1.62 -7.94 -0.06
C ASP A 7 2.13 -9.28 -0.66
N PRO A 8 2.02 -10.41 0.04
CA PRO A 8 2.45 -11.72 -0.50
C PRO A 8 1.73 -12.14 -1.80
N ALA A 9 0.56 -11.58 -2.09
CA ALA A 9 -0.20 -11.82 -3.32
C ALA A 9 0.14 -10.84 -4.45
N CYS A 10 1.11 -9.93 -4.26
CA CYS A 10 1.52 -8.99 -5.30
C CYS A 10 2.15 -9.72 -6.51
N ASN A 11 2.08 -9.07 -7.68
CA ASN A 11 2.82 -9.54 -8.85
C ASN A 11 4.32 -9.17 -8.69
N PRO A 12 5.24 -10.14 -8.55
CA PRO A 12 6.64 -9.86 -8.25
C PRO A 12 7.37 -9.10 -9.37
N TYR A 13 6.91 -9.19 -10.61
CA TYR A 13 7.51 -8.45 -11.72
C TYR A 13 7.16 -6.97 -11.64
N LEU A 14 5.90 -6.65 -11.35
CA LEU A 14 5.45 -5.26 -11.18
C LEU A 14 6.07 -4.65 -9.92
N GLU A 15 6.09 -5.40 -8.81
CA GLU A 15 6.71 -4.97 -7.55
C GLU A 15 8.18 -4.58 -7.76
N LEU A 16 8.98 -5.46 -8.39
CA LEU A 16 10.40 -5.18 -8.62
C LEU A 16 10.60 -3.99 -9.55
N ALA A 17 9.76 -3.83 -10.58
CA ALA A 17 9.83 -2.70 -11.50
C ALA A 17 9.58 -1.37 -10.79
N VAL A 18 8.52 -1.26 -9.98
CA VAL A 18 8.19 -0.02 -9.27
C VAL A 18 9.19 0.28 -8.15
N CYS A 19 9.68 -0.75 -7.44
CA CYS A 19 10.73 -0.57 -6.43
C CYS A 19 12.03 -0.05 -7.04
N LEU A 20 12.41 -0.57 -8.22
CA LEU A 20 13.60 -0.09 -8.94
C LEU A 20 13.41 1.36 -9.39
N ALA A 21 12.26 1.69 -9.97
CA ALA A 21 11.95 3.05 -10.41
C ALA A 21 11.99 4.04 -9.24
N ALA A 22 11.37 3.71 -8.11
CA ALA A 22 11.38 4.54 -6.91
C ALA A 22 12.80 4.74 -6.36
N GLY A 23 13.61 3.67 -6.34
CA GLY A 23 15.00 3.74 -5.89
C GLY A 23 15.88 4.62 -6.79
N LEU A 24 15.72 4.51 -8.11
CA LEU A 24 16.46 5.34 -9.07
C LEU A 24 16.05 6.82 -8.99
N ASP A 25 14.75 7.09 -8.87
CA ASP A 25 14.22 8.46 -8.69
C ASP A 25 14.82 9.12 -7.43
N GLY A 26 14.88 8.36 -6.32
CA GLY A 26 15.50 8.83 -5.08
C GLY A 26 16.99 9.19 -5.25
N ILE A 27 17.74 8.40 -6.02
CA ILE A 27 19.15 8.66 -6.33
C ILE A 27 19.27 9.90 -7.23
N GLU A 28 18.48 9.97 -8.30
CA GLU A 28 18.51 11.09 -9.25
C GLU A 28 18.16 12.43 -8.58
N LYS A 29 17.19 12.42 -7.67
CA LYS A 29 16.79 13.60 -6.89
C LYS A 29 17.70 13.89 -5.70
N GLY A 30 18.67 13.04 -5.39
CA GLY A 30 19.55 13.19 -4.23
C GLY A 30 18.76 13.17 -2.90
N MET A 31 17.70 12.37 -2.82
CA MET A 31 16.86 12.30 -1.63
C MET A 31 17.63 11.73 -0.44
N THR A 32 17.46 12.36 0.71
CA THR A 32 18.04 11.88 1.96
C THR A 32 16.97 11.05 2.71
N PRO A 33 17.29 9.84 3.15
CA PRO A 33 16.37 9.06 3.98
C PRO A 33 16.00 9.81 5.27
N PRO A 34 14.81 9.58 5.83
CA PRO A 34 14.47 10.13 7.15
C PRO A 34 15.43 9.58 8.22
N ALA A 35 15.48 10.27 9.37
CA ALA A 35 16.28 9.82 10.50
C ALA A 35 15.87 8.41 10.95
N GLU A 36 16.85 7.62 11.37
CA GLU A 36 16.57 6.29 11.90
C GLU A 36 15.73 6.36 13.18
N ILE A 37 14.84 5.39 13.36
CA ILE A 37 14.02 5.25 14.54
C ILE A 37 14.49 4.00 15.27
N THR A 38 15.08 4.19 16.46
CA THR A 38 15.62 3.12 17.29
C THR A 38 14.60 2.57 18.28
N GLU A 39 13.47 3.26 18.46
CA GLU A 39 12.41 2.87 19.36
C GLU A 39 11.48 1.83 18.74
N ASN A 40 10.76 1.10 19.59
CA ASN A 40 9.79 0.12 19.12
C ASN A 40 8.52 0.80 18.61
N ILE A 41 8.38 0.92 17.29
CA ILE A 41 7.27 1.60 16.60
C ILE A 41 5.90 1.00 16.98
N PHE A 42 5.81 -0.32 17.25
CA PHE A 42 4.56 -0.96 17.65
C PHE A 42 4.04 -0.50 19.03
N LYS A 43 4.92 0.04 19.88
CA LYS A 43 4.55 0.59 21.18
C LYS A 43 4.25 2.08 21.16
N MET A 44 4.50 2.74 20.03
CA MET A 44 4.20 4.16 19.86
C MET A 44 2.70 4.38 19.66
N ASP A 45 2.17 5.38 20.33
CA ASP A 45 0.82 5.89 20.04
C ASP A 45 0.82 6.70 18.71
N ALA A 46 -0.38 7.11 18.28
CA ALA A 46 -0.53 7.87 17.04
C ALA A 46 0.19 9.22 17.08
N GLY A 47 0.23 9.88 18.24
CA GLY A 47 0.91 11.17 18.43
C GLY A 47 2.43 11.04 18.29
N ALA A 48 3.01 10.04 18.95
CA ALA A 48 4.44 9.74 18.84
C ALA A 48 4.85 9.39 17.40
N ARG A 49 4.06 8.55 16.72
CA ARG A 49 4.32 8.23 15.30
C ARG A 49 4.29 9.47 14.41
N SER A 50 3.27 10.32 14.57
CA SER A 50 3.17 11.57 13.81
C SER A 50 4.35 12.51 14.09
N ALA A 51 4.79 12.64 15.35
CA ALA A 51 5.93 13.46 15.73
C ALA A 51 7.25 12.99 15.09
N HIS A 52 7.39 11.69 14.82
CA HIS A 52 8.53 11.09 14.13
C HIS A 52 8.36 11.04 12.60
N GLY A 53 7.25 11.57 12.05
CA GLY A 53 6.97 11.52 10.61
C GLY A 53 6.72 10.09 10.09
N ILE A 54 6.29 9.18 10.95
CA ILE A 54 5.97 7.80 10.57
C ILE A 54 4.56 7.76 10.02
N GLU A 55 4.47 7.53 8.72
CA GLU A 55 3.21 7.29 8.03
C GLU A 55 2.82 5.81 8.07
N ALA A 56 1.52 5.54 8.03
CA ALA A 56 1.01 4.19 7.89
C ALA A 56 0.83 3.82 6.42
N LEU A 57 1.03 2.56 6.09
CA LEU A 57 0.61 2.04 4.79
C LEU A 57 -0.92 2.08 4.69
N PRO A 58 -1.47 2.12 3.45
CA PRO A 58 -2.90 2.02 3.23
C PRO A 58 -3.50 0.83 3.98
N GLY A 59 -4.61 1.04 4.69
CA GLY A 59 -5.27 0.02 5.50
C GLY A 59 -6.25 -0.85 4.70
N THR A 60 -6.62 -0.40 3.50
CA THR A 60 -7.55 -1.09 2.61
C THR A 60 -7.05 -1.08 1.17
N LEU A 61 -7.58 -1.98 0.34
CA LEU A 61 -7.28 -1.99 -1.09
C LEU A 61 -7.75 -0.70 -1.79
N GLU A 62 -8.88 -0.12 -1.36
CA GLU A 62 -9.38 1.16 -1.87
C GLU A 62 -8.38 2.30 -1.63
N GLU A 63 -7.87 2.41 -0.40
CA GLU A 63 -6.85 3.41 -0.05
C GLU A 63 -5.55 3.21 -0.84
N ALA A 64 -5.14 1.95 -1.05
CA ALA A 64 -3.95 1.63 -1.85
C ALA A 64 -4.13 2.02 -3.33
N ILE A 65 -5.32 1.79 -3.90
CA ILE A 65 -5.65 2.21 -5.27
C ILE A 65 -5.64 3.74 -5.38
N ALA A 66 -6.22 4.44 -4.40
CA ALA A 66 -6.21 5.90 -4.37
C ALA A 66 -4.78 6.46 -4.32
N ALA A 67 -3.92 5.90 -3.47
CA ALA A 67 -2.51 6.28 -3.39
C ALA A 67 -1.76 6.03 -4.71
N LEU A 68 -2.02 4.90 -5.38
CA LEU A 68 -1.42 4.61 -6.69
C LEU A 68 -1.83 5.65 -7.76
N ARG A 69 -3.08 6.07 -7.77
CA ARG A 69 -3.58 7.08 -8.73
C ARG A 69 -2.91 8.46 -8.57
N GLU A 70 -2.45 8.77 -7.37
CA GLU A 70 -1.80 10.03 -7.04
C GLU A 70 -0.27 10.00 -7.24
N ASP A 71 0.31 8.84 -7.55
CA ASP A 71 1.75 8.69 -7.73
C ASP A 71 2.16 8.63 -9.22
N PRO A 72 2.57 9.78 -9.81
CA PRO A 72 2.93 9.84 -11.23
C PRO A 72 4.20 9.04 -11.56
N LEU A 73 5.11 8.85 -10.59
CA LEU A 73 6.32 8.08 -10.79
C LEU A 73 5.98 6.60 -10.99
N ILE A 74 5.17 6.05 -10.10
CA ILE A 74 4.78 4.63 -10.17
C ILE A 74 3.90 4.37 -11.38
N LEU A 75 2.94 5.26 -11.69
CA LEU A 75 2.14 5.17 -12.90
C LEU A 75 3.01 5.16 -14.17
N SER A 76 4.01 6.03 -14.23
CA SER A 76 4.97 6.06 -15.35
C SER A 76 5.82 4.81 -15.44
N ALA A 77 6.25 4.25 -14.33
CA ALA A 77 7.05 3.01 -14.28
C ALA A 77 6.26 1.79 -14.77
N LEU A 78 4.96 1.73 -14.50
CA LEU A 78 4.06 0.69 -14.99
C LEU A 78 3.71 0.89 -16.47
N GLY A 79 3.69 2.13 -16.95
CA GLY A 79 3.16 2.52 -18.24
C GLY A 79 1.63 2.58 -18.26
N GLU A 80 1.09 3.44 -19.11
CA GLU A 80 -0.34 3.79 -19.14
C GLU A 80 -1.25 2.55 -19.20
N HIS A 81 -1.04 1.68 -20.17
CA HIS A 81 -1.89 0.50 -20.37
C HIS A 81 -1.89 -0.47 -19.16
N VAL A 82 -0.71 -0.73 -18.58
CA VAL A 82 -0.61 -1.64 -17.42
C VAL A 82 -1.23 -0.99 -16.18
N ALA A 83 -0.95 0.30 -15.96
CA ALA A 83 -1.49 1.04 -14.81
C ALA A 83 -3.03 1.08 -14.84
N GLU A 84 -3.63 1.43 -15.98
CA GLU A 84 -5.09 1.45 -16.13
C GLU A 84 -5.71 0.08 -15.93
N SER A 85 -5.19 -0.95 -16.60
CA SER A 85 -5.70 -2.32 -16.48
C SER A 85 -5.56 -2.87 -15.06
N TYR A 86 -4.46 -2.56 -14.38
CA TYR A 86 -4.22 -2.97 -13.00
C TYR A 86 -5.22 -2.30 -12.04
N ILE A 87 -5.39 -0.98 -12.16
CA ILE A 87 -6.31 -0.21 -11.33
C ILE A 87 -7.74 -0.70 -11.53
N GLU A 88 -8.20 -0.83 -12.78
CA GLU A 88 -9.54 -1.34 -13.08
C GLU A 88 -9.77 -2.75 -12.49
N GLY A 89 -8.78 -3.62 -12.61
CA GLY A 89 -8.85 -4.97 -12.03
C GLY A 89 -8.96 -4.94 -10.51
N LYS A 90 -8.19 -4.06 -9.84
CA LYS A 90 -8.21 -3.95 -8.38
C LYS A 90 -9.47 -3.24 -7.85
N GLU A 91 -10.04 -2.30 -8.59
CA GLU A 91 -11.34 -1.71 -8.25
C GLU A 91 -12.47 -2.75 -8.29
N LYS A 92 -12.49 -3.61 -9.30
CA LYS A 92 -13.45 -4.72 -9.38
C LYS A 92 -13.28 -5.71 -8.22
N GLU A 93 -12.04 -6.04 -7.87
CA GLU A 93 -11.72 -6.91 -6.73
C GLU A 93 -12.20 -6.30 -5.40
N TRP A 94 -11.97 -5.00 -5.20
CA TRP A 94 -12.46 -4.26 -4.04
C TRP A 94 -13.98 -4.24 -3.96
N ASP A 95 -14.66 -3.94 -5.05
CA ASP A 95 -16.13 -3.93 -5.12
C ASP A 95 -16.74 -5.31 -4.82
N GLU A 96 -16.12 -6.35 -5.32
CA GLU A 96 -16.54 -7.73 -5.00
C GLU A 96 -16.32 -8.06 -3.52
N TYR A 97 -15.18 -7.69 -2.95
CA TYR A 97 -14.85 -7.96 -1.55
C TYR A 97 -15.75 -7.19 -0.59
N ARG A 98 -15.91 -5.87 -0.75
CA ARG A 98 -16.66 -5.01 0.18
C ARG A 98 -18.16 -5.31 0.23
N THR A 99 -18.68 -5.99 -0.76
CA THR A 99 -20.10 -6.39 -0.83
C THR A 99 -20.36 -7.78 -0.24
N ARG A 100 -19.33 -8.53 0.11
CA ARG A 100 -19.47 -9.88 0.68
C ARG A 100 -19.63 -9.83 2.19
N VAL A 101 -20.61 -10.58 2.68
CA VAL A 101 -20.77 -10.81 4.12
C VAL A 101 -19.78 -11.89 4.56
N SER A 102 -18.87 -11.52 5.45
CA SER A 102 -17.86 -12.43 5.98
C SER A 102 -18.46 -13.46 6.96
N SER A 103 -17.76 -14.58 7.18
CA SER A 103 -18.14 -15.55 8.21
C SER A 103 -18.17 -14.91 9.60
N TRP A 104 -17.24 -14.01 9.89
CA TRP A 104 -17.19 -13.27 11.16
C TRP A 104 -18.46 -12.42 11.37
N GLU A 105 -18.92 -11.67 10.35
CA GLU A 105 -20.15 -10.88 10.43
C GLU A 105 -21.40 -11.78 10.63
N ARG A 106 -21.44 -12.91 9.92
CA ARG A 106 -22.51 -13.89 10.08
C ARG A 106 -22.55 -14.44 11.50
N GLU A 107 -21.43 -14.86 12.05
CA GLU A 107 -21.32 -15.35 13.42
C GLU A 107 -21.67 -14.27 14.45
N LYS A 108 -21.18 -13.05 14.22
CA LYS A 108 -21.37 -11.93 15.15
C LYS A 108 -22.79 -11.39 15.17
N TYR A 109 -23.44 -11.28 13.99
CA TYR A 109 -24.68 -10.53 13.84
C TYR A 109 -25.89 -11.39 13.46
N ILE A 110 -25.74 -12.55 12.88
CA ILE A 110 -26.87 -13.40 12.47
C ILE A 110 -27.17 -14.49 13.51
N ILE A 111 -26.15 -15.12 14.07
CA ILE A 111 -26.32 -16.24 15.01
C ILE A 111 -26.69 -15.78 16.42
N ASN A 112 -26.34 -14.54 16.77
CA ASN A 112 -26.57 -13.96 18.11
C ASN A 112 -27.83 -13.07 18.20
N TYR A 113 -28.63 -13.02 17.15
CA TYR A 113 -29.94 -12.39 17.08
C TYR A 113 -30.96 -13.46 16.65
#